data_214a8665e3b67cd2030cb21c10eb1e9a
#
_entry.id   214a8665e3b67cd2030cb21c10eb1e9a
#
_cell.length_a   1.000
_cell.length_b   1.000
_cell.length_c   1.000
_cell.angle_alpha   90.00
_cell.angle_beta   90.00
_cell.angle_gamma   90.00
#
_symmetry.space_group_name_H-M   'P 1'
#
loop_
_entity.id
_entity.type
_entity.pdbx_description
1 polymer ?
#
loop_
_entity_poly.entity_id
_entity_poly.type
_entity_poly.pdbx_seq_one_letter_code
_entity_poly.pdbx_strand_id
1 'polypeptide(L)'
;PLLPPPSQMTQFAKETLPISLEEEMRRSYLDYAMSVIVGRALPDARDGLKPVHRRVLYAMHELNNDWNRPYKKSARIVGDVIGKYHPHGDLAVYDTIVRMAQDFSLRHMLVDGQGNFGSVDGDNAAAMRYTEIRLAKIAHEMLGDIDKETVDFGPNYDGSEKEPLVLPSKLPNLLGSAPWGLAAGMAT
;
A
#
# COMPACT_ATOMS: atom_id res chain seq x y z
N PRO A 1 -36.68 -53.66 5.59
CA PRO A 1 -35.58 -52.82 5.08
C PRO A 1 -34.76 -52.38 6.27
N LEU A 2 -33.54 -52.87 6.31
CA LEU A 2 -32.55 -52.53 7.33
C LEU A 2 -32.00 -51.15 7.05
N LEU A 3 -32.00 -50.29 8.08
CA LEU A 3 -31.36 -48.96 8.02
C LEU A 3 -29.86 -49.13 7.77
N PRO A 4 -29.21 -48.28 6.94
CA PRO A 4 -27.80 -48.32 6.73
C PRO A 4 -27.07 -47.94 8.02
N PRO A 5 -25.86 -48.46 8.25
CA PRO A 5 -25.06 -48.16 9.46
C PRO A 5 -24.69 -46.69 9.50
N PRO A 6 -24.49 -46.09 10.70
CA PRO A 6 -24.13 -44.71 10.81
C PRO A 6 -22.79 -44.47 10.09
N SER A 7 -22.80 -43.46 9.19
CA SER A 7 -21.65 -43.03 8.46
C SER A 7 -20.48 -42.73 9.41
N GLN A 8 -19.35 -43.34 9.15
CA GLN A 8 -18.09 -43.10 9.86
C GLN A 8 -17.81 -41.58 9.82
N MET A 9 -17.83 -40.96 10.98
CA MET A 9 -17.30 -39.60 11.12
C MET A 9 -15.80 -39.68 10.76
N THR A 10 -15.45 -39.06 9.66
CA THR A 10 -14.05 -38.84 9.30
C THR A 10 -13.40 -38.06 10.43
N GLN A 11 -12.41 -38.67 11.08
CA GLN A 11 -11.57 -37.98 12.06
C GLN A 11 -10.81 -36.87 11.33
N PHE A 12 -11.21 -35.61 11.58
CA PHE A 12 -10.62 -34.44 10.94
C PHE A 12 -9.25 -34.05 11.53
N ALA A 13 -8.81 -34.65 12.63
CA ALA A 13 -7.50 -34.41 13.21
C ALA A 13 -6.86 -35.73 13.64
N LYS A 14 -5.64 -35.96 13.23
CA LYS A 14 -4.82 -37.12 13.58
C LYS A 14 -4.20 -36.98 14.97
N GLU A 15 -4.07 -35.75 15.46
CA GLU A 15 -3.43 -35.42 16.75
C GLU A 15 -4.09 -34.13 17.29
N THR A 16 -4.46 -34.14 18.57
CA THR A 16 -4.97 -32.97 19.29
C THR A 16 -3.94 -32.56 20.34
N LEU A 17 -3.36 -31.39 20.19
CA LEU A 17 -2.47 -30.79 21.17
C LEU A 17 -3.28 -29.82 22.05
N PRO A 18 -3.27 -29.97 23.38
CA PRO A 18 -3.90 -28.99 24.26
C PRO A 18 -3.09 -27.67 24.23
N ILE A 19 -3.72 -26.59 23.82
CA ILE A 19 -3.13 -25.26 23.83
C ILE A 19 -3.94 -24.41 24.81
N SER A 20 -3.26 -23.62 25.65
CA SER A 20 -3.89 -22.64 26.52
C SER A 20 -4.52 -21.53 25.66
N LEU A 21 -5.78 -21.19 25.91
CA LEU A 21 -6.49 -20.13 25.22
C LEU A 21 -5.74 -18.78 25.35
N GLU A 22 -5.17 -18.50 26.53
CA GLU A 22 -4.36 -17.30 26.77
C GLU A 22 -3.12 -17.25 25.89
N GLU A 23 -2.44 -18.37 25.74
CA GLU A 23 -1.21 -18.47 24.94
C GLU A 23 -1.51 -18.32 23.46
N GLU A 24 -2.59 -18.93 22.98
CA GLU A 24 -3.04 -18.81 21.59
C GLU A 24 -3.50 -17.37 21.27
N MET A 25 -4.25 -16.75 22.16
CA MET A 25 -4.66 -15.33 22.00
C MET A 25 -3.44 -14.40 21.98
N ARG A 26 -2.48 -14.61 22.90
CA ARG A 26 -1.26 -13.80 22.95
C ARG A 26 -0.42 -13.94 21.68
N ARG A 27 -0.29 -15.17 21.19
CA ARG A 27 0.44 -15.46 19.94
C ARG A 27 -0.25 -14.83 18.74
N SER A 28 -1.56 -15.05 18.59
CA SER A 28 -2.34 -14.47 17.49
C SER A 28 -2.32 -12.95 17.50
N TYR A 29 -2.35 -12.33 18.69
CA TYR A 29 -2.26 -10.88 18.84
C TYR A 29 -0.87 -10.34 18.44
N LEU A 30 0.19 -11.06 18.84
CA LEU A 30 1.57 -10.73 18.46
C LEU A 30 1.77 -10.89 16.95
N ASP A 31 1.32 -11.97 16.36
CA ASP A 31 1.45 -12.24 14.93
C ASP A 31 0.67 -11.18 14.11
N TYR A 32 -0.53 -10.80 14.55
CA TYR A 32 -1.29 -9.72 13.96
C TYR A 32 -0.58 -8.37 14.08
N ALA A 33 -0.13 -8.00 15.28
CA ALA A 33 0.58 -6.75 15.53
C ALA A 33 1.87 -6.67 14.69
N MET A 34 2.65 -7.74 14.62
CA MET A 34 3.86 -7.81 13.80
C MET A 34 3.53 -7.69 12.31
N SER A 35 2.49 -8.34 11.81
CA SER A 35 2.08 -8.23 10.41
C SER A 35 1.65 -6.81 10.03
N VAL A 36 0.95 -6.11 10.94
CA VAL A 36 0.55 -4.71 10.73
C VAL A 36 1.76 -3.77 10.78
N ILE A 37 2.68 -3.95 11.74
CA ILE A 37 3.86 -3.10 11.88
C ILE A 37 4.79 -3.30 10.67
N VAL A 38 5.20 -4.54 10.40
CA VAL A 38 6.20 -4.84 9.37
C VAL A 38 5.60 -4.71 7.96
N GLY A 39 4.38 -5.21 7.75
CA GLY A 39 3.76 -5.26 6.42
C GLY A 39 2.99 -4.00 6.01
N ARG A 40 2.75 -3.04 6.94
CA ARG A 40 1.90 -1.88 6.64
C ARG A 40 2.46 -0.55 7.11
N ALA A 41 2.98 -0.49 8.34
CA ALA A 41 3.37 0.78 8.96
C ALA A 41 4.77 1.24 8.60
N LEU A 42 5.71 0.31 8.40
CA LEU A 42 7.10 0.62 8.08
C LEU A 42 7.33 0.70 6.58
N PRO A 43 8.14 1.68 6.12
CA PRO A 43 8.62 1.71 4.74
C PRO A 43 9.66 0.61 4.50
N ASP A 44 9.68 0.04 3.29
CA ASP A 44 10.73 -0.88 2.87
C ASP A 44 12.04 -0.12 2.69
N ALA A 45 13.14 -0.67 3.21
CA ALA A 45 14.45 -0.03 3.14
C ALA A 45 14.97 0.15 1.70
N ARG A 46 14.53 -0.68 0.75
CA ARG A 46 15.00 -0.71 -0.63
C ARG A 46 14.43 0.45 -1.45
N ASP A 47 13.14 0.75 -1.32
CA ASP A 47 12.46 1.81 -2.08
C ASP A 47 11.94 2.97 -1.20
N GLY A 48 12.01 2.84 0.13
CA GLY A 48 11.55 3.85 1.07
C GLY A 48 10.05 4.05 1.10
N LEU A 49 9.27 3.08 0.62
CA LEU A 49 7.83 3.19 0.46
C LEU A 49 7.08 2.23 1.37
N LYS A 50 5.95 2.68 1.90
CA LYS A 50 4.95 1.79 2.48
C LYS A 50 4.14 1.13 1.34
N PRO A 51 3.50 -0.03 1.58
CA PRO A 51 2.73 -0.71 0.54
C PRO A 51 1.70 0.18 -0.16
N VAL A 52 0.98 1.04 0.57
CA VAL A 52 0.00 1.94 -0.03
C VAL A 52 0.64 2.97 -0.99
N HIS A 53 1.80 3.53 -0.65
CA HIS A 53 2.52 4.46 -1.54
C HIS A 53 2.94 3.76 -2.83
N ARG A 54 3.51 2.56 -2.71
CA ARG A 54 3.95 1.75 -3.86
C ARG A 54 2.80 1.42 -4.78
N ARG A 55 1.66 1.00 -4.23
CA ARG A 55 0.44 0.68 -4.99
C ARG A 55 -0.13 1.89 -5.73
N VAL A 56 -0.11 3.07 -5.10
CA VAL A 56 -0.54 4.32 -5.75
C VAL A 56 0.37 4.66 -6.93
N LEU A 57 1.68 4.66 -6.74
CA LEU A 57 2.63 4.97 -7.81
C LEU A 57 2.56 3.96 -8.95
N TYR A 58 2.42 2.68 -8.63
CA TYR A 58 2.28 1.62 -9.62
C TYR A 58 0.96 1.75 -10.42
N ALA A 59 -0.16 2.00 -9.75
CA ALA A 59 -1.44 2.25 -10.43
C ALA A 59 -1.39 3.48 -11.35
N MET A 60 -0.70 4.55 -10.94
CA MET A 60 -0.51 5.73 -11.80
C MET A 60 0.35 5.38 -13.02
N HIS A 61 1.36 4.55 -12.87
CA HIS A 61 2.19 4.06 -13.97
C HIS A 61 1.37 3.23 -14.97
N GLU A 62 0.60 2.24 -14.50
CA GLU A 62 -0.29 1.41 -15.30
C GLU A 62 -1.32 2.23 -16.10
N LEU A 63 -1.80 3.31 -15.50
CA LEU A 63 -2.72 4.25 -16.17
C LEU A 63 -2.02 5.23 -17.13
N ASN A 64 -0.71 5.08 -17.36
CA ASN A 64 0.07 6.03 -18.15
C ASN A 64 -0.12 7.49 -17.68
N ASN A 65 -0.12 7.70 -16.36
CA ASN A 65 -0.29 9.01 -15.74
C ASN A 65 1.07 9.63 -15.39
N ASP A 66 1.96 9.68 -16.35
CA ASP A 66 3.34 10.13 -16.22
C ASP A 66 3.45 11.66 -16.10
N TRP A 67 4.63 12.13 -15.66
CA TRP A 67 4.97 13.53 -15.46
C TRP A 67 4.78 14.40 -16.72
N ASN A 68 4.92 13.82 -17.90
CA ASN A 68 4.77 14.47 -19.21
C ASN A 68 3.38 14.26 -19.83
N ARG A 69 2.44 13.68 -19.09
CA ARG A 69 1.07 13.43 -19.53
C ARG A 69 0.09 14.39 -18.87
N PRO A 70 -1.11 14.54 -19.43
CA PRO A 70 -2.17 15.34 -18.80
C PRO A 70 -2.51 14.82 -17.40
N TYR A 71 -2.87 15.72 -16.50
CA TYR A 71 -3.39 15.37 -15.19
C TYR A 71 -4.64 14.51 -15.27
N LYS A 72 -4.80 13.61 -14.33
CA LYS A 72 -6.02 12.81 -14.14
C LYS A 72 -6.68 13.17 -12.81
N LYS A 73 -8.00 13.05 -12.72
CA LYS A 73 -8.73 13.25 -11.47
C LYS A 73 -8.21 12.30 -10.39
N SER A 74 -7.98 12.82 -9.18
CA SER A 74 -7.53 12.01 -8.05
C SER A 74 -8.49 10.86 -7.76
N ALA A 75 -9.81 11.11 -7.90
CA ALA A 75 -10.84 10.09 -7.72
C ALA A 75 -10.67 8.89 -8.68
N ARG A 76 -10.16 9.10 -9.89
CA ARG A 76 -9.88 8.01 -10.84
C ARG A 76 -8.78 7.11 -10.32
N ILE A 77 -7.66 7.71 -9.87
CA ILE A 77 -6.52 6.97 -9.34
C ILE A 77 -6.91 6.21 -8.06
N VAL A 78 -7.64 6.86 -7.14
CA VAL A 78 -8.15 6.23 -5.92
C VAL A 78 -9.00 5.02 -6.25
N GLY A 79 -9.92 5.14 -7.22
CA GLY A 79 -10.77 4.02 -7.66
C GLY A 79 -9.99 2.82 -8.19
N ASP A 80 -8.99 3.05 -9.03
CA ASP A 80 -8.14 1.98 -9.57
C ASP A 80 -7.28 1.32 -8.47
N VAL A 81 -6.73 2.11 -7.55
CA VAL A 81 -5.93 1.58 -6.42
C VAL A 81 -6.77 0.67 -5.53
N ILE A 82 -7.98 1.10 -5.16
CA ILE A 82 -8.87 0.31 -4.30
C ILE A 82 -9.35 -0.94 -5.03
N GLY A 83 -9.75 -0.79 -6.27
CA GLY A 83 -10.31 -1.90 -7.04
C GLY A 83 -9.31 -2.99 -7.36
N LYS A 84 -8.03 -2.64 -7.57
CA LYS A 84 -7.01 -3.59 -8.03
C LYS A 84 -6.04 -4.03 -6.94
N TYR A 85 -5.60 -3.13 -6.06
CA TYR A 85 -4.42 -3.38 -5.22
C TYR A 85 -4.65 -3.21 -3.73
N HIS A 86 -5.55 -2.31 -3.30
CA HIS A 86 -5.64 -1.92 -1.90
C HIS A 86 -7.10 -1.82 -1.42
N PRO A 87 -7.73 -2.93 -0.99
CA PRO A 87 -9.15 -2.98 -0.61
C PRO A 87 -9.40 -2.35 0.77
N HIS A 88 -9.08 -1.06 0.92
CA HIS A 88 -9.28 -0.26 2.12
C HIS A 88 -10.07 1.00 1.79
N GLY A 89 -10.38 1.83 2.80
CA GLY A 89 -11.17 3.05 2.61
C GLY A 89 -10.53 4.05 1.62
N ASP A 90 -11.36 4.62 0.78
CA ASP A 90 -10.98 5.60 -0.24
C ASP A 90 -10.30 6.84 0.33
N LEU A 91 -10.77 7.33 1.47
CA LEU A 91 -10.17 8.46 2.17
C LEU A 91 -8.72 8.19 2.57
N ALA A 92 -8.40 6.99 3.06
CA ALA A 92 -7.03 6.63 3.46
C ALA A 92 -6.06 6.63 2.26
N VAL A 93 -6.53 6.14 1.10
CA VAL A 93 -5.76 6.18 -0.14
C VAL A 93 -5.60 7.62 -0.62
N TYR A 94 -6.68 8.42 -0.59
CA TYR A 94 -6.62 9.81 -1.00
C TYR A 94 -5.70 10.65 -0.10
N ASP A 95 -5.78 10.49 1.23
CA ASP A 95 -4.89 11.16 2.18
C ASP A 95 -3.41 10.81 1.93
N THR A 96 -3.15 9.58 1.53
CA THR A 96 -1.79 9.17 1.13
C THR A 96 -1.34 9.93 -0.13
N ILE A 97 -2.19 10.05 -1.13
CA ILE A 97 -1.91 10.81 -2.35
C ILE A 97 -1.67 12.29 -2.02
N VAL A 98 -2.51 12.87 -1.17
CA VAL A 98 -2.39 14.26 -0.72
C VAL A 98 -1.02 14.50 -0.10
N ARG A 99 -0.57 13.63 0.81
CA ARG A 99 0.75 13.75 1.45
C ARG A 99 1.90 13.64 0.46
N MET A 100 1.77 12.79 -0.56
CA MET A 100 2.78 12.66 -1.62
C MET A 100 2.85 13.88 -2.56
N ALA A 101 1.80 14.71 -2.59
CA ALA A 101 1.72 15.92 -3.39
C ALA A 101 2.02 17.21 -2.61
N GLN A 102 2.20 17.13 -1.28
CA GLN A 102 2.49 18.28 -0.42
C GLN A 102 4.00 18.49 -0.31
N ASP A 103 4.46 19.71 -0.61
CA ASP A 103 5.87 20.11 -0.53
C ASP A 103 6.37 20.26 0.92
N PHE A 104 5.46 20.45 1.88
CA PHE A 104 5.78 20.49 3.30
C PHE A 104 5.71 19.10 3.99
N SER A 105 5.17 18.09 3.32
CA SER A 105 5.09 16.71 3.84
C SER A 105 6.24 15.83 3.37
N LEU A 106 6.74 16.05 2.17
CA LEU A 106 7.87 15.32 1.60
C LEU A 106 8.91 16.29 1.05
N ARG A 107 10.19 16.02 1.32
CA ARG A 107 11.29 16.80 0.74
C ARG A 107 11.26 16.75 -0.80
N HIS A 108 10.92 15.60 -1.36
CA HIS A 108 10.74 15.41 -2.79
C HIS A 108 9.35 14.82 -3.04
N MET A 109 8.47 15.62 -3.58
CA MET A 109 7.12 15.17 -3.94
C MET A 109 7.17 14.05 -4.96
N LEU A 110 6.43 12.98 -4.71
CA LEU A 110 6.31 11.86 -5.63
C LEU A 110 5.11 12.01 -6.58
N VAL A 111 4.16 12.83 -6.19
CA VAL A 111 2.98 13.16 -6.98
C VAL A 111 2.99 14.66 -7.30
N ASP A 112 2.79 14.99 -8.56
CA ASP A 112 2.56 16.36 -9.03
C ASP A 112 1.05 16.60 -9.03
N GLY A 113 0.59 17.54 -8.19
CA GLY A 113 -0.81 17.81 -7.96
C GLY A 113 -1.25 19.16 -8.52
N GLN A 114 -2.48 19.20 -9.06
CA GLN A 114 -3.15 20.42 -9.49
C GLN A 114 -4.44 20.59 -8.69
N GLY A 115 -4.56 21.71 -7.99
CA GLY A 115 -5.68 22.03 -7.12
C GLY A 115 -5.24 22.34 -5.68
N ASN A 116 -6.19 22.29 -4.75
CA ASN A 116 -5.90 22.53 -3.34
C ASN A 116 -5.59 21.20 -2.62
N PHE A 117 -4.34 21.02 -2.21
CA PHE A 117 -3.85 19.89 -1.43
C PHE A 117 -3.61 20.22 0.05
N GLY A 118 -4.22 21.30 0.53
CA GLY A 118 -4.06 21.76 1.91
C GLY A 118 -2.91 22.73 2.10
N SER A 119 -2.71 23.18 3.30
CA SER A 119 -1.65 24.11 3.69
C SER A 119 -0.94 23.69 4.98
N VAL A 120 0.21 24.28 5.20
CA VAL A 120 0.96 24.14 6.47
C VAL A 120 0.16 24.70 7.66
N ASP A 121 -0.73 25.65 7.42
CA ASP A 121 -1.56 26.27 8.46
C ASP A 121 -2.76 25.41 8.88
N GLY A 122 -2.88 24.20 8.30
CA GLY A 122 -3.89 23.22 8.71
C GLY A 122 -5.14 23.18 7.83
N ASP A 123 -5.16 23.86 6.69
CA ASP A 123 -6.26 23.74 5.76
C ASP A 123 -6.31 22.31 5.17
N ASN A 124 -7.51 21.77 5.08
CA ASN A 124 -7.71 20.46 4.48
C ASN A 124 -7.59 20.51 2.94
N ALA A 125 -7.15 19.40 2.37
CA ALA A 125 -7.20 19.24 0.92
C ALA A 125 -8.65 19.25 0.42
N ALA A 126 -8.86 19.74 -0.81
CA ALA A 126 -10.14 19.65 -1.47
C ALA A 126 -10.52 18.19 -1.73
N ALA A 127 -11.81 17.89 -1.88
CA ALA A 127 -12.26 16.54 -2.18
C ALA A 127 -11.64 16.00 -3.47
N MET A 128 -11.38 14.69 -3.53
CA MET A 128 -10.68 14.01 -4.64
C MET A 128 -11.32 14.20 -6.02
N ARG A 129 -12.59 14.61 -6.09
CA ARG A 129 -13.28 14.92 -7.34
C ARG A 129 -12.84 16.26 -7.96
N TYR A 130 -12.25 17.14 -7.16
CA TYR A 130 -11.80 18.48 -7.63
C TYR A 130 -10.30 18.50 -7.93
N THR A 131 -9.49 17.70 -7.25
CA THR A 131 -8.05 17.66 -7.43
C THR A 131 -7.66 16.76 -8.59
N GLU A 132 -6.53 17.09 -9.21
CA GLU A 132 -5.96 16.35 -10.33
C GLU A 132 -4.48 16.04 -10.04
N ILE A 133 -4.02 14.89 -10.49
CA ILE A 133 -2.67 14.39 -10.19
C ILE A 133 -2.02 13.73 -11.40
N ARG A 134 -0.70 13.70 -11.36
CA ARG A 134 0.17 12.88 -12.21
C ARG A 134 1.44 12.51 -11.46
N LEU A 135 2.23 11.57 -11.98
CA LEU A 135 3.53 11.25 -11.41
C LEU A 135 4.46 12.46 -11.48
N ALA A 136 5.19 12.71 -10.41
CA ALA A 136 6.31 13.63 -10.46
C ALA A 136 7.48 12.99 -11.22
N LYS A 137 8.39 13.81 -11.77
CA LYS A 137 9.54 13.30 -12.53
C LYS A 137 10.43 12.35 -11.72
N ILE A 138 10.59 12.61 -10.43
CA ILE A 138 11.36 11.76 -9.52
C ILE A 138 10.70 10.38 -9.31
N ALA A 139 9.38 10.33 -9.24
CA ALA A 139 8.64 9.06 -9.14
C ALA A 139 8.76 8.22 -10.41
N HIS A 140 8.82 8.85 -11.58
CA HIS A 140 9.11 8.17 -12.84
C HIS A 140 10.49 7.48 -12.81
N GLU A 141 11.52 8.13 -12.24
CA GLU A 141 12.85 7.51 -12.06
C GLU A 141 12.83 6.33 -11.08
N MET A 142 11.94 6.35 -10.09
CA MET A 142 11.76 5.22 -9.16
C MET A 142 11.06 4.01 -9.81
N LEU A 143 10.25 4.24 -10.83
CA LEU A 143 9.56 3.23 -11.61
C LEU A 143 10.36 2.79 -12.85
N GLY A 144 11.46 3.46 -13.12
CA GLY A 144 12.31 3.16 -14.27
C GLY A 144 12.76 1.71 -14.28
N ASP A 145 12.64 1.07 -15.43
CA ASP A 145 12.99 -0.35 -15.64
C ASP A 145 12.07 -1.38 -14.97
N ILE A 146 10.90 -0.98 -14.45
CA ILE A 146 9.95 -1.90 -13.81
C ILE A 146 9.46 -2.99 -14.78
N ASP A 147 9.33 -2.66 -16.07
CA ASP A 147 8.90 -3.57 -17.13
C ASP A 147 10.01 -4.55 -17.58
N LYS A 148 11.22 -4.44 -17.00
CA LYS A 148 12.38 -5.25 -17.38
C LYS A 148 12.67 -6.40 -16.41
N GLU A 149 11.69 -6.83 -15.64
CA GLU A 149 11.83 -7.91 -14.64
C GLU A 149 12.95 -7.64 -13.61
N THR A 150 13.11 -6.39 -13.23
CA THR A 150 14.16 -5.96 -12.28
C THR A 150 13.77 -6.20 -10.82
N VAL A 151 12.49 -6.42 -10.55
CA VAL A 151 11.91 -6.64 -9.22
C VAL A 151 10.87 -7.75 -9.27
N ASP A 152 10.65 -8.38 -8.12
CA ASP A 152 9.66 -9.43 -7.98
C ASP A 152 8.24 -8.85 -7.90
N PHE A 153 7.30 -9.56 -8.53
CA PHE A 153 5.87 -9.29 -8.48
C PHE A 153 5.14 -10.36 -7.68
N GLY A 154 4.23 -9.95 -6.84
CA GLY A 154 3.31 -10.82 -6.11
C GLY A 154 1.87 -10.67 -6.60
N PRO A 155 0.98 -11.60 -6.24
CA PRO A 155 -0.44 -11.44 -6.48
C PRO A 155 -1.01 -10.31 -5.61
N ASN A 156 -2.01 -9.61 -6.12
CA ASN A 156 -2.82 -8.69 -5.34
C ASN A 156 -3.71 -9.46 -4.33
N TYR A 157 -4.57 -8.75 -3.61
CA TYR A 157 -5.40 -9.32 -2.54
C TYR A 157 -6.37 -10.44 -2.98
N ASP A 158 -6.82 -10.47 -4.24
CA ASP A 158 -7.74 -11.48 -4.80
C ASP A 158 -7.08 -12.38 -5.86
N GLY A 159 -5.81 -12.17 -6.17
CA GLY A 159 -5.05 -12.94 -7.15
C GLY A 159 -5.37 -12.62 -8.62
N SER A 160 -6.21 -11.61 -8.90
CA SER A 160 -6.60 -11.22 -10.26
C SER A 160 -5.52 -10.40 -10.98
N GLU A 161 -4.72 -9.66 -10.22
CA GLU A 161 -3.68 -8.78 -10.74
C GLU A 161 -2.34 -9.06 -10.04
N LYS A 162 -1.27 -8.54 -10.60
CA LYS A 162 0.07 -8.58 -9.97
C LYS A 162 0.49 -7.19 -9.55
N GLU A 163 1.14 -7.11 -8.39
CA GLU A 163 1.72 -5.87 -7.89
C GLU A 163 3.22 -6.05 -7.59
N PRO A 164 4.05 -5.01 -7.76
CA PRO A 164 5.47 -5.10 -7.43
C PRO A 164 5.64 -5.17 -5.90
N LEU A 165 6.47 -6.09 -5.43
CA LEU A 165 6.82 -6.21 -4.01
C LEU A 165 7.71 -5.06 -3.56
N VAL A 166 8.48 -4.48 -4.48
CA VAL A 166 9.36 -3.32 -4.28
C VAL A 166 9.50 -2.58 -5.60
N LEU A 167 9.73 -1.27 -5.60
CA LEU A 167 10.06 -0.54 -6.83
C LEU A 167 11.56 -0.61 -7.13
N PRO A 168 11.95 -0.61 -8.43
CA PRO A 168 13.36 -0.62 -8.85
C PRO A 168 14.01 0.77 -8.67
N SER A 169 13.89 1.33 -7.47
CA SER A 169 14.28 2.70 -7.17
C SER A 169 15.80 2.90 -7.36
N LYS A 170 16.18 3.84 -8.20
CA LYS A 170 17.56 4.29 -8.37
C LYS A 170 17.99 5.31 -7.33
N LEU A 171 17.07 5.75 -6.48
CA LEU A 171 17.28 6.79 -5.48
C LEU A 171 17.07 6.21 -4.08
N PRO A 172 17.89 6.62 -3.09
CA PRO A 172 17.71 6.23 -1.70
C PRO A 172 16.53 7.02 -1.07
N ASN A 173 15.32 6.76 -1.53
CA ASN A 173 14.12 7.52 -1.17
C ASN A 173 13.85 7.52 0.34
N LEU A 174 14.19 6.44 1.06
CA LEU A 174 14.08 6.38 2.51
C LEU A 174 14.88 7.48 3.20
N LEU A 175 16.08 7.78 2.69
CA LEU A 175 16.94 8.83 3.24
C LEU A 175 16.61 10.22 2.68
N GLY A 176 16.13 10.27 1.45
CA GLY A 176 15.86 11.52 0.74
C GLY A 176 14.50 12.14 1.04
N SER A 177 13.50 11.34 1.24
CA SER A 177 12.10 11.77 1.40
C SER A 177 11.42 11.05 2.54
N ALA A 178 12.12 10.87 3.70
CA ALA A 178 11.63 10.09 4.85
C ALA A 178 10.12 10.24 5.03
N PRO A 179 9.32 9.25 4.65
CA PRO A 179 7.87 9.34 4.84
C PRO A 179 7.59 9.32 6.32
N TRP A 180 6.80 10.27 6.79
CA TRP A 180 6.35 10.31 8.19
C TRP A 180 5.75 8.94 8.54
N GLY A 181 6.43 8.20 9.37
CA GLY A 181 6.01 6.89 9.83
C GLY A 181 5.53 6.97 11.26
N LEU A 182 4.42 6.34 11.54
CA LEU A 182 4.00 6.03 12.90
C LEU A 182 4.90 4.87 13.34
N ALA A 183 5.97 5.19 14.04
CA ALA A 183 6.76 4.21 14.75
C ALA A 183 6.07 3.91 16.07
N ALA A 184 5.09 3.00 16.07
CA ALA A 184 4.48 2.54 17.30
C ALA A 184 5.54 1.80 18.14
N GLY A 185 6.11 2.48 19.12
CA GLY A 185 7.06 1.92 20.06
C GLY A 185 8.51 1.76 19.57
N MET A 186 8.86 2.27 18.40
CA MET A 186 10.23 2.32 17.90
C MET A 186 10.70 3.76 17.80
N ALA A 187 11.90 4.04 18.31
CA ALA A 187 12.55 5.32 18.08
C ALA A 187 12.90 5.45 16.59
N THR A 188 12.50 6.56 15.98
CA THR A 188 12.90 6.94 14.63
C THR A 188 14.17 7.76 14.70
#